data_3eeaf5d250a47cca9a8779cb150b789f
#
_entry.id   3eeaf5d250a47cca9a8779cb150b789f
#
_cell.length_a   1.000
_cell.length_b   1.000
_cell.length_c   1.000
_cell.angle_alpha   90.00
_cell.angle_beta   90.00
_cell.angle_gamma   90.00
#
_symmetry.space_group_name_H-M   'P 1'
#
loop_
_entity.id
_entity.type
_entity.pdbx_description
1 polymer ?
#
loop_
_entity_poly.entity_id
_entity_poly.type
_entity_poly.pdbx_seq_one_letter_code
_entity_poly.pdbx_strand_id
1 'polypeptide(L)'
;MASAVGVAVRAGVPKPDIGSSEALRTTLLTAKSIGYSTGPSGDHVVSLIERFGITDQIRPKLKQVPTGVRMETLLATGEAEIGFQQISELIRAPGIDYVGPLPSEIQKITVYSAGIPSNSKQPEAAKALVSALAAGDAAPVIITVWSRPDPLGRWA
;
A
#
# COMPACT_ATOMS: atom_id res chain seq x y z
N MET A 1 -11.88 -4.40 -7.92
CA MET A 1 -11.39 -4.17 -6.54
C MET A 1 -10.44 -2.99 -6.55
N ALA A 2 -10.32 -2.27 -5.46
CA ALA A 2 -9.41 -1.13 -5.37
C ALA A 2 -8.65 -1.15 -4.04
N SER A 3 -7.42 -0.62 -4.01
CA SER A 3 -6.65 -0.44 -2.79
C SER A 3 -5.93 0.90 -2.83
N ALA A 4 -5.82 1.54 -1.69
CA ALA A 4 -5.09 2.80 -1.52
C ALA A 4 -3.66 2.55 -1.06
N VAL A 5 -2.80 3.55 -1.16
CA VAL A 5 -1.46 3.51 -0.57
C VAL A 5 -1.55 3.78 0.93
N GLY A 6 -0.91 2.94 1.70
CA GLY A 6 -0.81 3.05 3.15
C GLY A 6 0.62 3.09 3.65
N VAL A 7 0.73 3.43 4.92
CA VAL A 7 1.99 3.57 5.65
C VAL A 7 2.01 2.57 6.80
N ALA A 8 3.16 1.94 7.01
CA ALA A 8 3.39 1.07 8.15
C ALA A 8 4.79 1.31 8.75
N VAL A 9 4.94 0.90 9.99
CA VAL A 9 6.19 0.87 10.74
C VAL A 9 6.37 -0.49 11.39
N ARG A 10 7.54 -0.78 11.96
CA ARG A 10 7.74 -2.00 12.75
C ARG A 10 6.78 -2.00 13.95
N ALA A 11 6.28 -3.16 14.31
CA ALA A 11 5.40 -3.32 15.48
C ALA A 11 6.05 -2.79 16.77
N GLY A 12 5.25 -2.07 17.56
CA GLY A 12 5.65 -1.52 18.85
C GLY A 12 6.49 -0.24 18.81
N VAL A 13 6.78 0.33 17.62
CA VAL A 13 7.41 1.66 17.55
C VAL A 13 6.37 2.77 17.46
N PRO A 14 6.68 4.00 17.90
CA PRO A 14 5.77 5.14 17.76
C PRO A 14 5.36 5.35 16.30
N LYS A 15 4.07 5.56 16.08
CA LYS A 15 3.54 5.87 14.75
C LYS A 15 3.86 7.31 14.39
N PRO A 16 4.48 7.58 13.22
CA PRO A 16 4.75 8.93 12.77
C PRO A 16 3.46 9.67 12.39
N ASP A 17 3.51 10.99 12.41
CA ASP A 17 2.42 11.82 11.91
C ASP A 17 2.42 11.84 10.38
N ILE A 18 1.32 11.41 9.80
CA ILE A 18 1.07 11.40 8.35
C ILE A 18 -0.28 12.05 8.00
N GLY A 19 -0.86 12.82 8.93
CA GLY A 19 -2.21 13.37 8.82
C GLY A 19 -2.40 14.45 7.76
N SER A 20 -1.32 14.98 7.19
CA SER A 20 -1.33 15.94 6.09
C SER A 20 -0.13 15.74 5.18
N SER A 21 -0.17 16.33 3.98
CA SER A 21 0.97 16.31 3.04
C SER A 21 2.25 16.87 3.68
N GLU A 22 2.14 17.94 4.48
CA GLU A 22 3.30 18.55 5.14
C GLU A 22 3.80 17.68 6.31
N ALA A 23 2.92 17.06 7.08
CA ALA A 23 3.29 16.10 8.12
C ALA A 23 4.02 14.89 7.50
N LEU A 24 3.50 14.35 6.40
CA LEU A 24 4.17 13.28 5.66
C LEU A 24 5.54 13.71 5.13
N ARG A 25 5.64 14.91 4.55
CA ARG A 25 6.91 15.46 4.08
C ARG A 25 7.94 15.55 5.21
N THR A 26 7.54 16.05 6.36
CA THR A 26 8.38 16.14 7.57
C THR A 26 8.81 14.75 8.06
N THR A 27 7.88 13.81 8.11
CA THR A 27 8.14 12.41 8.46
C THR A 27 9.17 11.78 7.52
N LEU A 28 9.05 11.98 6.20
CA LEU A 28 10.03 11.48 5.23
C LEU A 28 11.42 12.08 5.44
N LEU A 29 11.49 13.38 5.72
CA LEU A 29 12.78 14.07 5.96
C LEU A 29 13.47 13.59 7.23
N THR A 30 12.72 13.24 8.27
CA THR A 30 13.27 12.80 9.56
C THR A 30 13.55 11.29 9.63
N ALA A 31 12.84 10.48 8.85
CA ALA A 31 13.05 9.03 8.79
C ALA A 31 14.49 8.68 8.39
N LYS A 32 15.05 7.63 9.00
CA LYS A 32 16.40 7.13 8.70
C LYS A 32 16.44 6.26 7.45
N SER A 33 15.34 5.53 7.19
CA SER A 33 15.20 4.68 6.01
C SER A 33 13.73 4.54 5.62
N ILE A 34 13.47 4.50 4.31
CA ILE A 34 12.12 4.54 3.74
C ILE A 34 11.98 3.38 2.76
N GLY A 35 11.13 2.41 3.13
CA GLY A 35 10.77 1.28 2.28
C GLY A 35 9.67 1.62 1.29
N TYR A 36 9.79 1.19 0.03
CA TYR A 36 8.75 1.32 -0.97
C TYR A 36 8.72 0.12 -1.91
N SER A 37 7.54 -0.20 -2.42
CA SER A 37 7.33 -1.37 -3.28
C SER A 37 7.83 -1.16 -4.71
N THR A 38 7.92 -2.25 -5.48
CA THR A 38 8.25 -2.23 -6.92
C THR A 38 7.04 -1.99 -7.82
N GLY A 39 5.84 -1.79 -7.27
CA GLY A 39 4.60 -1.63 -8.04
C GLY A 39 4.03 -0.22 -7.96
N PRO A 40 2.75 -0.05 -8.37
CA PRO A 40 2.09 1.26 -8.47
C PRO A 40 2.11 2.12 -7.21
N SER A 41 2.14 1.49 -6.02
CA SER A 41 2.29 2.21 -4.75
C SER A 41 3.68 2.80 -4.57
N GLY A 42 4.73 2.06 -4.97
CA GLY A 42 6.11 2.56 -4.92
C GLY A 42 6.36 3.69 -5.92
N ASP A 43 5.90 3.54 -7.16
CA ASP A 43 6.00 4.59 -8.18
C ASP A 43 5.33 5.88 -7.71
N HIS A 44 4.18 5.75 -7.04
CA HIS A 44 3.49 6.90 -6.47
C HIS A 44 4.29 7.59 -5.37
N VAL A 45 4.91 6.83 -4.46
CA VAL A 45 5.75 7.38 -3.39
C VAL A 45 6.95 8.13 -3.96
N VAL A 46 7.63 7.59 -4.98
CA VAL A 46 8.73 8.26 -5.67
C VAL A 46 8.25 9.58 -6.29
N SER A 47 7.11 9.56 -6.99
CA SER A 47 6.50 10.78 -7.55
C SER A 47 6.14 11.81 -6.49
N LEU A 48 5.67 11.39 -5.31
CA LEU A 48 5.40 12.31 -4.20
C LEU A 48 6.67 12.96 -3.66
N ILE A 49 7.76 12.20 -3.52
CA ILE A 49 9.06 12.70 -3.08
C ILE A 49 9.57 13.79 -4.05
N GLU A 50 9.42 13.56 -5.37
CA GLU A 50 9.74 14.54 -6.40
C GLU A 50 8.87 15.81 -6.27
N ARG A 51 7.55 15.65 -6.14
CA ARG A 51 6.61 16.77 -5.96
C ARG A 51 6.88 17.58 -4.69
N PHE A 52 7.37 16.95 -3.63
CA PHE A 52 7.77 17.62 -2.39
C PHE A 52 9.11 18.35 -2.51
N GLY A 53 9.86 18.15 -3.61
CA GLY A 53 11.16 18.77 -3.83
C GLY A 53 12.25 18.30 -2.85
N ILE A 54 12.15 17.05 -2.35
CA ILE A 54 13.06 16.49 -1.34
C ILE A 54 13.87 15.30 -1.86
N THR A 55 13.88 15.06 -3.16
CA THR A 55 14.49 13.88 -3.79
C THR A 55 15.93 13.68 -3.37
N ASP A 56 16.78 14.71 -3.40
CA ASP A 56 18.20 14.58 -3.10
C ASP A 56 18.45 14.22 -1.63
N GLN A 57 17.61 14.73 -0.72
CA GLN A 57 17.68 14.48 0.71
C GLN A 57 17.20 13.06 1.08
N ILE A 58 16.24 12.54 0.31
CA ILE A 58 15.58 11.24 0.56
C ILE A 58 16.29 10.09 -0.16
N ARG A 59 16.87 10.31 -1.34
CA ARG A 59 17.50 9.28 -2.17
C ARG A 59 18.42 8.32 -1.40
N PRO A 60 19.32 8.79 -0.50
CA PRO A 60 20.20 7.90 0.26
C PRO A 60 19.48 7.00 1.26
N LYS A 61 18.24 7.35 1.61
CA LYS A 61 17.42 6.65 2.61
C LYS A 61 16.43 5.66 1.99
N LEU A 62 16.25 5.72 0.65
CA LEU A 62 15.29 4.88 -0.06
C LEU A 62 15.75 3.42 -0.10
N LYS A 63 14.82 2.53 0.23
CA LYS A 63 14.97 1.07 0.19
C LYS A 63 13.85 0.48 -0.64
N GLN A 64 14.12 0.17 -1.89
CA GLN A 64 13.15 -0.54 -2.72
C GLN A 64 13.09 -2.00 -2.28
N VAL A 65 11.89 -2.51 -2.05
CA VAL A 65 11.69 -3.93 -1.73
C VAL A 65 12.11 -4.78 -2.93
N PRO A 66 13.03 -5.74 -2.76
CA PRO A 66 13.39 -6.65 -3.83
C PRO A 66 12.18 -7.47 -4.33
N THR A 67 12.19 -7.85 -5.60
CA THR A 67 11.14 -8.70 -6.16
C THR A 67 11.00 -10.00 -5.37
N GLY A 68 9.78 -10.35 -4.99
CA GLY A 68 9.49 -11.54 -4.18
C GLY A 68 9.68 -11.36 -2.67
N VAL A 69 10.20 -10.24 -2.22
CA VAL A 69 10.26 -9.86 -0.80
C VAL A 69 9.04 -8.99 -0.45
N ARG A 70 8.56 -9.13 0.76
CA ARG A 70 7.39 -8.37 1.25
C ARG A 70 7.84 -7.18 2.11
N MET A 71 7.07 -6.10 2.09
CA MET A 71 7.39 -4.88 2.83
C MET A 71 7.54 -5.12 4.34
N GLU A 72 6.69 -5.96 4.91
CA GLU A 72 6.77 -6.29 6.33
C GLU A 72 8.11 -6.90 6.74
N THR A 73 8.79 -7.59 5.84
CA THR A 73 10.12 -8.14 6.12
C THR A 73 11.13 -7.02 6.39
N LEU A 74 11.18 -5.99 5.54
CA LEU A 74 12.09 -4.87 5.71
C LEU A 74 11.78 -4.06 6.98
N LEU A 75 10.51 -3.91 7.30
CA LEU A 75 10.07 -3.20 8.51
C LEU A 75 10.39 -4.00 9.77
N ALA A 76 10.04 -5.29 9.79
CA ALA A 76 10.26 -6.16 10.96
C ALA A 76 11.75 -6.33 11.30
N THR A 77 12.62 -6.41 10.28
CA THR A 77 14.09 -6.48 10.46
C THR A 77 14.72 -5.14 10.81
N GLY A 78 13.98 -4.03 10.62
CA GLY A 78 14.50 -2.67 10.83
C GLY A 78 15.35 -2.15 9.67
N GLU A 79 15.37 -2.82 8.53
CA GLU A 79 16.01 -2.33 7.30
C GLU A 79 15.32 -1.09 6.76
N ALA A 80 14.00 -0.99 6.95
CA ALA A 80 13.22 0.21 6.74
C ALA A 80 12.56 0.66 8.05
N GLU A 81 12.60 1.97 8.34
CA GLU A 81 11.95 2.56 9.49
C GLU A 81 10.48 2.82 9.23
N ILE A 82 10.17 3.30 8.03
CA ILE A 82 8.80 3.54 7.53
C ILE A 82 8.65 2.85 6.16
N GLY A 83 7.51 2.26 5.90
CA GLY A 83 7.25 1.54 4.65
C GLY A 83 5.92 1.91 4.01
N PHE A 84 5.93 1.93 2.68
CA PHE A 84 4.77 2.27 1.84
C PHE A 84 4.40 1.10 0.95
N GLN A 85 3.13 0.70 1.00
CA GLN A 85 2.59 -0.38 0.19
C GLN A 85 1.07 -0.21 0.04
N GLN A 86 0.43 -1.05 -0.76
CA GLN A 86 -1.03 -1.14 -0.79
C GLN A 86 -1.58 -1.50 0.59
N ILE A 87 -2.64 -0.84 1.02
CA ILE A 87 -3.27 -1.10 2.34
C ILE A 87 -3.64 -2.57 2.50
N SER A 88 -4.15 -3.18 1.42
CA SER A 88 -4.48 -4.61 1.39
C SER A 88 -3.34 -5.55 1.78
N GLU A 89 -2.09 -5.13 1.57
CA GLU A 89 -0.91 -5.91 1.90
C GLU A 89 -0.37 -5.60 3.31
N LEU A 90 -0.64 -4.40 3.84
CA LEU A 90 -0.14 -3.97 5.15
C LEU A 90 -1.03 -4.36 6.32
N ILE A 91 -2.35 -4.34 6.12
CA ILE A 91 -3.33 -4.33 7.21
C ILE A 91 -3.31 -5.61 8.09
N ARG A 92 -2.79 -6.71 7.57
CA ARG A 92 -2.68 -8.00 8.26
C ARG A 92 -1.28 -8.57 8.28
N ALA A 93 -0.30 -7.80 7.82
CA ALA A 93 1.07 -8.25 7.78
C ALA A 93 1.64 -8.38 9.20
N PRO A 94 2.28 -9.50 9.52
CA PRO A 94 2.83 -9.73 10.86
C PRO A 94 4.08 -8.88 11.10
N GLY A 95 4.32 -8.51 12.36
CA GLY A 95 5.53 -7.81 12.78
C GLY A 95 5.56 -6.31 12.44
N ILE A 96 4.46 -5.76 11.94
CA ILE A 96 4.32 -4.35 11.62
C ILE A 96 3.05 -3.74 12.21
N ASP A 97 3.06 -2.44 12.41
CA ASP A 97 1.89 -1.65 12.78
C ASP A 97 1.48 -0.77 11.60
N TYR A 98 0.27 -0.98 11.12
CA TYR A 98 -0.33 -0.09 10.13
C TYR A 98 -0.58 1.28 10.77
N VAL A 99 -0.04 2.34 10.16
CA VAL A 99 -0.15 3.73 10.63
C VAL A 99 -1.44 4.35 10.12
N GLY A 100 -1.69 4.27 8.81
CA GLY A 100 -2.84 4.85 8.17
C GLY A 100 -2.69 4.95 6.64
N PRO A 101 -3.75 5.42 5.94
CA PRO A 101 -3.68 5.77 4.52
C PRO A 101 -2.87 7.06 4.34
N LEU A 102 -2.39 7.31 3.13
CA LEU A 102 -1.92 8.64 2.77
C LEU A 102 -3.05 9.68 2.88
N PRO A 103 -2.72 10.96 3.17
CA PRO A 103 -3.69 12.05 3.13
C PRO A 103 -4.46 12.09 1.79
N SER A 104 -5.73 12.43 1.83
CA SER A 104 -6.65 12.36 0.67
C SER A 104 -6.16 13.17 -0.53
N GLU A 105 -5.52 14.31 -0.29
CA GLU A 105 -5.00 15.22 -1.32
C GLU A 105 -3.79 14.67 -2.10
N ILE A 106 -3.14 13.65 -1.55
CA ILE A 106 -1.98 12.97 -2.17
C ILE A 106 -2.16 11.46 -2.29
N GLN A 107 -3.36 10.96 -2.02
CA GLN A 107 -3.66 9.54 -2.10
C GLN A 107 -3.71 9.05 -3.55
N LYS A 108 -3.34 7.79 -3.76
CA LYS A 108 -3.53 7.08 -5.02
C LYS A 108 -4.32 5.79 -4.79
N ILE A 109 -5.39 5.66 -5.54
CA ILE A 109 -6.19 4.43 -5.58
C ILE A 109 -5.73 3.58 -6.77
N THR A 110 -5.34 2.36 -6.50
CA THR A 110 -5.03 1.36 -7.52
C THR A 110 -6.24 0.47 -7.75
N VAL A 111 -6.73 0.44 -8.99
CA VAL A 111 -7.84 -0.43 -9.39
C VAL A 111 -7.27 -1.75 -9.93
N TYR A 112 -7.73 -2.86 -9.37
CA TYR A 112 -7.40 -4.21 -9.82
C TYR A 112 -8.51 -4.75 -10.69
N SER A 113 -8.16 -5.18 -11.89
CA SER A 113 -9.09 -5.75 -12.87
C SER A 113 -8.69 -7.18 -13.21
N ALA A 114 -9.68 -8.01 -13.52
CA ALA A 114 -9.47 -9.36 -14.04
C ALA A 114 -9.87 -9.39 -15.50
N GLY A 115 -9.07 -10.09 -16.32
CA GLY A 115 -9.38 -10.35 -17.73
C GLY A 115 -9.27 -11.83 -18.04
N ILE A 116 -10.04 -12.30 -19.04
CA ILE A 116 -9.97 -13.67 -19.53
C ILE A 116 -9.28 -13.63 -20.89
N PRO A 117 -8.13 -14.33 -21.07
CA PRO A 117 -7.46 -14.37 -22.35
C PRO A 117 -8.38 -14.95 -23.44
N SER A 118 -8.32 -14.41 -24.66
CA SER A 118 -9.15 -14.87 -25.79
C SER A 118 -8.86 -16.32 -26.19
N ASN A 119 -7.66 -16.81 -25.91
CA ASN A 119 -7.23 -18.19 -26.16
C ASN A 119 -7.40 -19.11 -24.94
N SER A 120 -8.16 -18.71 -23.93
CA SER A 120 -8.42 -19.55 -22.75
C SER A 120 -9.07 -20.87 -23.16
N LYS A 121 -8.56 -21.98 -22.61
CA LYS A 121 -9.15 -23.31 -22.83
C LYS A 121 -10.38 -23.58 -21.94
N GLN A 122 -10.65 -22.73 -20.95
CA GLN A 122 -11.76 -22.86 -20.01
C GLN A 122 -12.44 -21.49 -19.76
N PRO A 123 -12.96 -20.84 -20.80
CA PRO A 123 -13.49 -19.48 -20.67
C PRO A 123 -14.71 -19.40 -19.75
N GLU A 124 -15.57 -20.43 -19.74
CA GLU A 124 -16.76 -20.44 -18.90
C GLU A 124 -16.43 -20.60 -17.41
N ALA A 125 -15.47 -21.46 -17.07
CA ALA A 125 -14.97 -21.58 -15.69
C ALA A 125 -14.31 -20.27 -15.22
N ALA A 126 -13.54 -19.60 -16.07
CA ALA A 126 -12.93 -18.31 -15.79
C ALA A 126 -13.99 -17.21 -15.60
N LYS A 127 -15.04 -17.17 -16.42
CA LYS A 127 -16.18 -16.25 -16.25
C LYS A 127 -16.88 -16.50 -14.92
N ALA A 128 -17.16 -17.76 -14.58
CA ALA A 128 -17.79 -18.12 -13.30
C ALA A 128 -16.97 -17.64 -12.11
N LEU A 129 -15.65 -17.83 -12.14
CA LEU A 129 -14.75 -17.34 -11.07
C LEU A 129 -14.76 -15.82 -10.99
N VAL A 130 -14.61 -15.09 -12.10
CA VAL A 130 -14.65 -13.62 -12.10
C VAL A 130 -15.99 -13.11 -11.60
N SER A 131 -17.09 -13.74 -12.04
CA SER A 131 -18.43 -13.38 -11.56
C SER A 131 -18.61 -13.63 -10.07
N ALA A 132 -18.11 -14.75 -9.55
CA ALA A 132 -18.15 -15.05 -8.11
C ALA A 132 -17.34 -14.03 -7.29
N LEU A 133 -16.16 -13.64 -7.76
CA LEU A 133 -15.33 -12.62 -7.11
C LEU A 133 -15.95 -11.21 -7.18
N ALA A 134 -16.74 -10.93 -8.22
CA ALA A 134 -17.44 -9.66 -8.39
C ALA A 134 -18.83 -9.62 -7.71
N ALA A 135 -19.35 -10.77 -7.29
CA ALA A 135 -20.65 -10.87 -6.65
C ALA A 135 -20.65 -10.23 -5.25
N GLY A 136 -21.82 -9.69 -4.85
CA GLY A 136 -22.00 -9.09 -3.54
C GLY A 136 -21.65 -10.02 -2.36
N ASP A 137 -21.85 -11.32 -2.54
CA ASP A 137 -21.54 -12.34 -1.54
C ASP A 137 -20.04 -12.51 -1.26
N ALA A 138 -19.18 -12.20 -2.23
CA ALA A 138 -17.72 -12.18 -2.05
C ALA A 138 -17.24 -10.89 -1.36
N ALA A 139 -18.04 -9.83 -1.41
CA ALA A 139 -17.67 -8.52 -0.88
C ALA A 139 -17.26 -8.57 0.62
N PRO A 140 -17.96 -9.25 1.54
CA PRO A 140 -17.55 -9.33 2.94
C PRO A 140 -16.17 -9.96 3.12
N VAL A 141 -15.85 -10.99 2.34
CA VAL A 141 -14.54 -11.67 2.39
C VAL A 141 -13.45 -10.77 1.80
N ILE A 142 -13.70 -10.19 0.65
CA ILE A 142 -12.77 -9.27 -0.03
C ILE A 142 -12.49 -8.07 0.87
N ILE A 143 -13.52 -7.44 1.41
CA ILE A 143 -13.44 -6.33 2.35
C ILE A 143 -12.63 -6.69 3.59
N THR A 144 -12.84 -7.87 4.14
CA THR A 144 -12.10 -8.34 5.32
C THR A 144 -10.61 -8.51 5.03
N VAL A 145 -10.25 -8.83 3.79
CA VAL A 145 -8.86 -9.11 3.37
C VAL A 145 -8.18 -7.87 2.76
N TRP A 146 -8.93 -6.99 2.07
CA TRP A 146 -8.39 -5.96 1.19
C TRP A 146 -8.60 -4.52 1.63
N SER A 147 -9.57 -4.25 2.48
CA SER A 147 -9.84 -2.89 2.93
C SER A 147 -10.55 -2.86 4.27
N ARG A 148 -10.19 -1.92 5.13
CA ARG A 148 -11.08 -1.44 6.19
C ARG A 148 -11.75 -0.18 5.68
N PRO A 149 -13.06 -0.01 5.93
CA PRO A 149 -13.67 1.31 5.78
C PRO A 149 -12.92 2.31 6.68
N ASP A 150 -12.83 3.55 6.25
CA ASP A 150 -12.37 4.62 7.11
C ASP A 150 -13.30 4.69 8.38
N PRO A 151 -12.91 5.41 9.44
CA PRO A 151 -13.73 5.56 10.64
C PRO A 151 -15.15 6.12 10.37
N LEU A 152 -15.41 6.63 9.17
CA LEU A 152 -16.69 7.16 8.71
C LEU A 152 -17.44 6.18 7.79
N GLY A 153 -16.96 4.93 7.65
CA GLY A 153 -17.61 3.89 6.84
C GLY A 153 -17.47 4.07 5.33
N ARG A 154 -16.59 4.96 4.86
CA ARG A 154 -16.37 5.20 3.44
C ARG A 154 -15.24 4.31 2.94
N TRP A 155 -15.44 3.74 1.75
CA TRP A 155 -14.44 2.92 1.06
C TRP A 155 -13.43 3.84 0.38
N ALA A 156 -12.16 3.71 0.76
CA ALA A 156 -11.08 4.33 0.00
C ALA A 156 -10.74 3.49 -1.23
#